data_87277350e40b91534fcbb48b4fbe65c0
#
_entry.id   87277350e40b91534fcbb48b4fbe65c0
#
_cell.length_a   1.000
_cell.length_b   1.000
_cell.length_c   1.000
_cell.angle_alpha   90.00
_cell.angle_beta   90.00
_cell.angle_gamma   90.00
#
_symmetry.space_group_name_H-M   'P 1'
#
loop_
_entity.id
_entity.type
_entity.pdbx_description
1 polymer ?
#
loop_
_entity_poly.entity_id
_entity_poly.type
_entity_poly.pdbx_seq_one_letter_code
_entity_poly.pdbx_strand_id
1 'polypeptide(L)'
;MHIINARLRNQEGLHELHLENGLISNIGRQTEAPTLGPDDLDAGGNLVVPPFVEPHIHLDATLTAGEPRWNMSGTLFEGIECWSERKVTITGEDTRTRVRKTLQSLAAHGIQHVRTHVDVTDPQLTALKAMLEMREESRHLVDMQIVAFPQEGIESYRNGRELMEEAIRMGADVVGGIPHFEYTRDQGVSSVKFLMDLAERTGCLVDVHCDETDDPHSRFLEVLAEEARSRDMGSRVTAS
;
A
#
# COMPACT_ATOMS: atom_id res chain seq x y z
N MET A 1 21.47 -3.62 21.85
CA MET A 1 21.76 -2.52 20.90
C MET A 1 21.26 -1.22 21.50
N HIS A 2 22.07 -0.18 21.47
CA HIS A 2 21.66 1.17 21.92
C HIS A 2 21.77 2.15 20.76
N ILE A 3 20.87 3.14 20.74
CA ILE A 3 21.02 4.35 19.92
C ILE A 3 21.34 5.48 20.89
N ILE A 4 22.50 6.11 20.72
CA ILE A 4 22.99 7.17 21.60
C ILE A 4 23.06 8.51 20.88
N ASN A 5 23.24 9.60 21.64
CA ASN A 5 23.27 10.95 21.11
C ASN A 5 22.04 11.32 20.24
N ALA A 6 20.88 10.74 20.55
CA ALA A 6 19.66 10.94 19.80
C ALA A 6 18.92 12.21 20.25
N ARG A 7 18.47 13.06 19.31
CA ARG A 7 17.41 14.03 19.58
C ARG A 7 16.07 13.38 19.35
N LEU A 8 15.11 13.67 20.24
CA LEU A 8 13.74 13.22 20.12
C LEU A 8 12.81 14.41 19.92
N ARG A 9 11.72 14.19 19.16
CA ARG A 9 10.74 15.24 18.89
C ARG A 9 10.09 15.71 20.20
N ASN A 10 10.04 17.02 20.41
CA ASN A 10 9.46 17.68 21.59
C ASN A 10 10.16 17.33 22.93
N GLN A 11 11.41 16.90 22.90
CA GLN A 11 12.21 16.67 24.10
C GLN A 11 13.53 17.44 24.04
N GLU A 12 13.94 18.04 25.17
CA GLU A 12 15.19 18.78 25.28
C GLU A 12 16.36 17.85 25.60
N GLY A 13 17.53 18.16 25.03
CA GLY A 13 18.77 17.43 25.24
C GLY A 13 18.92 16.21 24.35
N LEU A 14 19.95 15.43 24.67
CA LEU A 14 20.22 14.16 24.01
C LEU A 14 19.64 13.00 24.81
N HIS A 15 19.27 11.96 24.10
CA HIS A 15 18.64 10.76 24.64
C HIS A 15 19.39 9.52 24.18
N GLU A 16 19.23 8.45 24.96
CA GLU A 16 19.62 7.10 24.58
C GLU A 16 18.37 6.21 24.50
N LEU A 17 18.34 5.34 23.49
CA LEU A 17 17.29 4.36 23.28
C LEU A 17 17.90 2.96 23.42
N HIS A 18 17.31 2.13 24.27
CA HIS A 18 17.69 0.75 24.44
C HIS A 18 16.76 -0.13 23.63
N LEU A 19 17.34 -1.00 22.80
CA LEU A 19 16.60 -1.93 21.94
C LEU A 19 16.89 -3.37 22.35
N GLU A 20 15.83 -4.11 22.64
CA GLU A 20 15.86 -5.52 23.01
C GLU A 20 14.79 -6.27 22.20
N ASN A 21 15.19 -7.38 21.57
CA ASN A 21 14.27 -8.22 20.78
C ASN A 21 13.46 -7.45 19.72
N GLY A 22 14.08 -6.45 19.08
CA GLY A 22 13.43 -5.65 18.05
C GLY A 22 12.47 -4.57 18.56
N LEU A 23 12.40 -4.37 19.89
CA LEU A 23 11.55 -3.36 20.53
C LEU A 23 12.40 -2.35 21.28
N ILE A 24 11.90 -1.12 21.40
CA ILE A 24 12.48 -0.11 22.29
C ILE A 24 12.07 -0.47 23.73
N SER A 25 13.02 -0.94 24.53
CA SER A 25 12.78 -1.33 25.93
C SER A 25 12.87 -0.16 26.89
N ASN A 26 13.67 0.87 26.56
CA ASN A 26 13.80 2.07 27.37
C ASN A 26 14.20 3.29 26.52
N ILE A 27 13.74 4.48 26.92
CA ILE A 27 14.19 5.77 26.42
C ILE A 27 14.57 6.62 27.63
N GLY A 28 15.84 7.02 27.72
CA GLY A 28 16.36 7.83 28.82
C GLY A 28 17.03 9.10 28.33
N ARG A 29 17.05 10.15 29.20
CA ARG A 29 17.87 11.32 28.95
C ARG A 29 19.35 10.94 29.13
N GLN A 30 20.17 11.22 28.15
CA GLN A 30 21.59 10.97 28.23
C GLN A 30 22.27 12.00 29.13
N THR A 31 22.86 11.55 30.22
CA THR A 31 23.50 12.41 31.21
C THR A 31 25.03 12.35 31.15
N GLU A 32 25.57 11.29 30.59
CA GLU A 32 27.01 11.04 30.47
C GLU A 32 27.41 10.70 29.04
N ALA A 33 28.69 10.82 28.72
CA ALA A 33 29.20 10.36 27.42
C ALA A 33 29.18 8.83 27.40
N PRO A 34 28.38 8.19 26.52
CA PRO A 34 28.24 6.75 26.51
C PRO A 34 29.46 6.09 25.87
N THR A 35 29.76 4.88 26.32
CA THR A 35 30.71 4.01 25.63
C THR A 35 29.98 3.18 24.61
N LEU A 36 30.36 3.29 23.33
CA LEU A 36 29.77 2.50 22.25
C LEU A 36 30.20 1.04 22.29
N GLY A 37 29.24 0.14 22.29
CA GLY A 37 29.45 -1.26 21.97
C GLY A 37 29.49 -1.47 20.44
N PRO A 38 29.89 -2.70 20.00
CA PRO A 38 30.05 -2.97 18.56
C PRO A 38 28.74 -2.90 17.75
N ASP A 39 27.61 -3.08 18.41
CA ASP A 39 26.27 -3.07 17.78
C ASP A 39 25.50 -1.77 18.06
N ASP A 40 26.11 -0.78 18.71
CA ASP A 40 25.45 0.45 19.08
C ASP A 40 25.56 1.49 17.96
N LEU A 41 24.53 2.33 17.83
CA LEU A 41 24.45 3.40 16.83
C LEU A 41 24.60 4.77 17.50
N ASP A 42 25.56 5.57 17.03
CA ASP A 42 25.66 6.98 17.39
C ASP A 42 24.81 7.82 16.44
N ALA A 43 23.74 8.42 16.94
CA ALA A 43 22.90 9.32 16.16
C ALA A 43 23.58 10.69 15.90
N GLY A 44 24.73 10.99 16.55
CA GLY A 44 25.50 12.21 16.29
C GLY A 44 24.74 13.51 16.55
N GLY A 45 23.75 13.51 17.43
CA GLY A 45 22.88 14.66 17.67
C GLY A 45 21.77 14.83 16.63
N ASN A 46 21.57 13.87 15.73
CA ASN A 46 20.47 13.90 14.76
C ASN A 46 19.14 13.50 15.42
N LEU A 47 18.05 13.92 14.77
CA LEU A 47 16.69 13.55 15.17
C LEU A 47 16.43 12.08 14.85
N VAL A 48 16.03 11.31 15.86
CA VAL A 48 15.56 9.94 15.71
C VAL A 48 14.04 9.96 15.71
N VAL A 49 13.44 9.36 14.69
CA VAL A 49 11.99 9.29 14.49
C VAL A 49 11.58 7.83 14.19
N PRO A 50 10.31 7.46 14.38
CA PRO A 50 9.79 6.21 13.86
C PRO A 50 10.00 6.12 12.34
N PRO A 51 10.03 4.91 11.76
CA PRO A 51 10.11 4.75 10.31
C PRO A 51 8.94 5.45 9.61
N PHE A 52 9.18 5.88 8.36
CA PHE A 52 8.12 6.44 7.54
C PHE A 52 7.20 5.34 7.01
N VAL A 53 5.99 5.74 6.68
CA VAL A 53 4.95 4.89 6.09
C VAL A 53 4.67 5.40 4.68
N GLU A 54 4.67 4.49 3.69
CA GLU A 54 4.12 4.73 2.36
C GLU A 54 2.69 4.15 2.34
N PRO A 55 1.66 4.99 2.49
CA PRO A 55 0.29 4.51 2.65
C PRO A 55 -0.39 4.16 1.34
N HIS A 56 0.22 4.54 0.18
CA HIS A 56 -0.41 4.38 -1.12
C HIS A 56 0.62 4.31 -2.26
N ILE A 57 0.89 3.11 -2.72
CA ILE A 57 1.75 2.86 -3.88
C ILE A 57 1.20 1.68 -4.70
N HIS A 58 1.49 1.66 -6.00
CA HIS A 58 1.22 0.53 -6.89
C HIS A 58 2.56 -0.15 -7.23
N LEU A 59 3.06 -1.02 -6.35
CA LEU A 59 4.37 -1.67 -6.54
C LEU A 59 4.43 -2.54 -7.79
N ASP A 60 3.31 -3.12 -8.20
CA ASP A 60 3.20 -3.89 -9.44
C ASP A 60 3.46 -3.06 -10.70
N ALA A 61 3.14 -1.76 -10.66
CA ALA A 61 3.33 -0.82 -11.75
C ALA A 61 4.60 0.04 -11.63
N THR A 62 5.34 -0.04 -10.51
CA THR A 62 6.58 0.73 -10.36
C THR A 62 7.64 0.37 -11.40
N LEU A 63 8.44 1.37 -11.83
CA LEU A 63 9.53 1.24 -12.79
C LEU A 63 9.10 0.74 -14.18
N THR A 64 7.85 1.00 -14.59
CA THR A 64 7.33 0.68 -15.92
C THR A 64 7.18 1.90 -16.83
N ALA A 65 7.58 3.07 -16.38
CA ALA A 65 7.48 4.31 -17.17
C ALA A 65 8.18 4.14 -18.54
N GLY A 66 7.43 4.43 -19.62
CA GLY A 66 7.90 4.23 -21.00
C GLY A 66 7.68 2.83 -21.57
N GLU A 67 7.06 1.91 -20.82
CA GLU A 67 6.76 0.54 -21.24
C GLU A 67 5.25 0.26 -21.22
N PRO A 68 4.65 -0.15 -22.35
CA PRO A 68 5.23 -0.24 -23.72
C PRO A 68 5.39 1.12 -24.40
N ARG A 69 4.80 2.17 -23.83
CA ARG A 69 4.86 3.54 -24.33
C ARG A 69 4.78 4.55 -23.19
N TRP A 70 5.09 5.79 -23.48
CA TRP A 70 4.91 6.89 -22.52
C TRP A 70 3.45 7.34 -22.44
N ASN A 71 3.00 7.72 -21.26
CA ASN A 71 1.80 8.51 -21.06
C ASN A 71 2.11 9.94 -21.54
N MET A 72 1.63 10.29 -22.74
CA MET A 72 1.96 11.56 -23.40
C MET A 72 1.04 12.70 -22.98
N SER A 73 -0.22 12.40 -22.61
CA SER A 73 -1.18 13.40 -22.14
C SER A 73 -0.99 13.78 -20.67
N GLY A 74 -0.33 12.90 -19.89
CA GLY A 74 -0.23 13.04 -18.44
C GLY A 74 -1.54 12.81 -17.70
N THR A 75 -2.59 12.31 -18.39
CA THR A 75 -3.87 12.02 -17.75
C THR A 75 -3.89 10.68 -17.06
N LEU A 76 -4.75 10.53 -16.05
CA LEU A 76 -4.97 9.27 -15.36
C LEU A 76 -5.42 8.16 -16.33
N PHE A 77 -6.37 8.46 -17.20
CA PHE A 77 -6.94 7.47 -18.13
C PHE A 77 -5.90 6.92 -19.11
N GLU A 78 -5.05 7.77 -19.69
CA GLU A 78 -3.94 7.28 -20.51
C GLU A 78 -2.93 6.46 -19.67
N GLY A 79 -2.70 6.83 -18.42
CA GLY A 79 -1.87 6.04 -17.49
C GLY A 79 -2.43 4.63 -17.27
N ILE A 80 -3.75 4.51 -17.07
CA ILE A 80 -4.44 3.22 -16.94
C ILE A 80 -4.35 2.42 -18.25
N GLU A 81 -4.50 3.05 -19.42
CA GLU A 81 -4.33 2.39 -20.71
C GLU A 81 -2.91 1.85 -20.89
N CYS A 82 -1.88 2.66 -20.59
CA CYS A 82 -0.48 2.20 -20.62
C CYS A 82 -0.25 0.99 -19.72
N TRP A 83 -0.82 1.00 -18.52
CA TRP A 83 -0.75 -0.12 -17.62
C TRP A 83 -1.49 -1.35 -18.15
N SER A 84 -2.69 -1.18 -18.69
CA SER A 84 -3.48 -2.28 -19.29
C SER A 84 -2.73 -2.95 -20.44
N GLU A 85 -2.03 -2.18 -21.27
CA GLU A 85 -1.14 -2.72 -22.32
C GLU A 85 0.08 -3.45 -21.71
N ARG A 86 0.71 -2.87 -20.68
CA ARG A 86 1.91 -3.44 -20.05
C ARG A 86 1.62 -4.75 -19.30
N LYS A 87 0.51 -4.83 -18.58
CA LYS A 87 0.17 -6.00 -17.78
C LYS A 87 -0.02 -7.29 -18.61
N VAL A 88 -0.39 -7.18 -19.88
CA VAL A 88 -0.50 -8.35 -20.77
C VAL A 88 0.83 -9.10 -20.90
N THR A 89 1.94 -8.42 -20.72
CA THR A 89 3.30 -8.96 -20.90
C THR A 89 4.08 -9.16 -19.61
N ILE A 90 3.50 -8.82 -18.45
CA ILE A 90 4.21 -9.01 -17.18
C ILE A 90 4.38 -10.48 -16.84
N THR A 91 5.47 -10.77 -16.16
CA THR A 91 5.73 -12.08 -15.55
C THR A 91 5.98 -11.92 -14.06
N GLY A 92 5.84 -13.00 -13.31
CA GLY A 92 6.17 -12.97 -11.88
C GLY A 92 7.62 -12.53 -11.63
N GLU A 93 8.57 -12.93 -12.48
CA GLU A 93 9.98 -12.54 -12.37
C GLU A 93 10.19 -11.04 -12.64
N ASP A 94 9.56 -10.50 -13.68
CA ASP A 94 9.58 -9.06 -13.97
C ASP A 94 9.05 -8.26 -12.77
N THR A 95 7.89 -8.66 -12.25
CA THR A 95 7.28 -7.99 -11.09
C THR A 95 8.19 -8.06 -9.87
N ARG A 96 8.69 -9.25 -9.49
CA ARG A 96 9.61 -9.39 -8.33
C ARG A 96 10.86 -8.53 -8.48
N THR A 97 11.45 -8.47 -9.66
CA THR A 97 12.65 -7.68 -9.91
C THR A 97 12.41 -6.19 -9.67
N ARG A 98 11.31 -5.64 -10.20
CA ARG A 98 10.94 -4.22 -10.03
C ARG A 98 10.58 -3.91 -8.59
N VAL A 99 9.76 -4.74 -7.95
CA VAL A 99 9.34 -4.60 -6.56
C VAL A 99 10.54 -4.63 -5.62
N ARG A 100 11.45 -5.59 -5.76
CA ARG A 100 12.67 -5.67 -4.94
C ARG A 100 13.49 -4.39 -5.00
N LYS A 101 13.70 -3.86 -6.21
CA LYS A 101 14.43 -2.60 -6.42
C LYS A 101 13.71 -1.41 -5.78
N THR A 102 12.39 -1.35 -5.90
CA THR A 102 11.59 -0.27 -5.31
C THR A 102 11.63 -0.35 -3.78
N LEU A 103 11.42 -1.53 -3.18
CA LEU A 103 11.47 -1.70 -1.72
C LEU A 103 12.85 -1.35 -1.13
N GLN A 104 13.93 -1.71 -1.81
CA GLN A 104 15.28 -1.30 -1.40
C GLN A 104 15.44 0.23 -1.40
N SER A 105 14.88 0.91 -2.42
CA SER A 105 14.88 2.37 -2.49
C SER A 105 14.04 2.98 -1.37
N LEU A 106 12.85 2.46 -1.12
CA LEU A 106 11.97 2.94 -0.04
C LEU A 106 12.65 2.80 1.33
N ALA A 107 13.22 1.63 1.62
CA ALA A 107 13.93 1.37 2.87
C ALA A 107 15.15 2.29 3.05
N ALA A 108 15.90 2.57 1.96
CA ALA A 108 17.02 3.51 1.99
C ALA A 108 16.61 4.96 2.33
N HIS A 109 15.32 5.30 2.12
CA HIS A 109 14.73 6.57 2.50
C HIS A 109 13.99 6.54 3.86
N GLY A 110 14.13 5.45 4.61
CA GLY A 110 13.53 5.29 5.95
C GLY A 110 12.07 4.85 5.95
N ILE A 111 11.53 4.40 4.81
CA ILE A 111 10.18 3.84 4.70
C ILE A 111 10.25 2.35 5.00
N GLN A 112 9.58 1.90 6.07
CA GLN A 112 9.57 0.50 6.50
C GLN A 112 8.16 -0.09 6.56
N HIS A 113 7.12 0.69 6.30
CA HIS A 113 5.74 0.23 6.21
C HIS A 113 5.16 0.70 4.88
N VAL A 114 4.60 -0.24 4.12
CA VAL A 114 4.11 0.02 2.77
C VAL A 114 2.72 -0.58 2.60
N ARG A 115 1.76 0.22 2.13
CA ARG A 115 0.49 -0.29 1.61
C ARG A 115 0.54 -0.21 0.09
N THR A 116 0.47 -1.37 -0.57
CA THR A 116 0.52 -1.46 -2.03
C THR A 116 -0.81 -1.92 -2.61
N HIS A 117 -1.31 -1.17 -3.59
CA HIS A 117 -2.44 -1.58 -4.43
C HIS A 117 -1.91 -2.46 -5.55
N VAL A 118 -2.48 -3.65 -5.69
CA VAL A 118 -2.03 -4.64 -6.68
C VAL A 118 -3.19 -4.97 -7.61
N ASP A 119 -3.01 -4.72 -8.90
CA ASP A 119 -4.05 -4.96 -9.90
C ASP A 119 -4.41 -6.45 -9.97
N VAL A 120 -5.68 -6.74 -9.70
CA VAL A 120 -6.27 -8.08 -9.77
C VAL A 120 -7.15 -8.29 -11.01
N THR A 121 -7.20 -7.30 -11.92
CA THR A 121 -7.87 -7.45 -13.22
C THR A 121 -6.97 -8.17 -14.22
N ASP A 122 -6.50 -9.33 -13.79
CA ASP A 122 -5.72 -10.33 -14.53
C ASP A 122 -6.20 -11.73 -14.13
N PRO A 123 -6.77 -12.54 -15.05
CA PRO A 123 -7.25 -13.88 -14.72
C PRO A 123 -6.20 -14.83 -14.12
N GLN A 124 -4.92 -14.54 -14.34
CA GLN A 124 -3.81 -15.31 -13.78
C GLN A 124 -3.37 -14.79 -12.39
N LEU A 125 -3.81 -13.61 -11.98
CA LEU A 125 -3.37 -12.93 -10.74
C LEU A 125 -1.83 -12.89 -10.63
N THR A 126 -1.16 -12.61 -11.75
CA THR A 126 0.30 -12.70 -11.88
C THR A 126 1.02 -11.75 -10.94
N ALA A 127 0.57 -10.48 -10.91
CA ALA A 127 1.13 -9.47 -10.04
C ALA A 127 0.89 -9.81 -8.56
N LEU A 128 -0.32 -10.24 -8.20
CA LEU A 128 -0.66 -10.60 -6.82
C LEU A 128 0.19 -11.76 -6.30
N LYS A 129 0.36 -12.83 -7.09
CA LYS A 129 1.21 -13.97 -6.72
C LYS A 129 2.64 -13.53 -6.43
N ALA A 130 3.21 -12.73 -7.33
CA ALA A 130 4.54 -12.19 -7.16
C ALA A 130 4.64 -11.28 -5.93
N MET A 131 3.61 -10.49 -5.64
CA MET A 131 3.59 -9.59 -4.48
C MET A 131 3.52 -10.34 -3.16
N LEU A 132 2.72 -11.41 -3.09
CA LEU A 132 2.66 -12.28 -1.90
C LEU A 132 4.02 -12.94 -1.62
N GLU A 133 4.72 -13.41 -2.66
CA GLU A 133 6.10 -13.93 -2.52
C GLU A 133 7.06 -12.83 -2.04
N MET A 134 6.98 -11.63 -2.61
CA MET A 134 7.84 -10.50 -2.23
C MET A 134 7.57 -10.01 -0.82
N ARG A 135 6.34 -10.05 -0.31
CA ARG A 135 6.02 -9.74 1.08
C ARG A 135 6.81 -10.62 2.05
N GLU A 136 6.84 -11.92 1.79
CA GLU A 136 7.59 -12.86 2.65
C GLU A 136 9.12 -12.68 2.50
N GLU A 137 9.61 -12.51 1.27
CA GLU A 137 11.04 -12.31 1.00
C GLU A 137 11.57 -11.02 1.66
N SER A 138 10.77 -9.94 1.64
CA SER A 138 11.18 -8.61 2.10
C SER A 138 10.82 -8.30 3.55
N ARG A 139 10.25 -9.25 4.30
CA ARG A 139 9.80 -9.07 5.69
C ARG A 139 10.88 -8.50 6.63
N HIS A 140 12.14 -8.80 6.35
CA HIS A 140 13.28 -8.30 7.13
C HIS A 140 13.60 -6.83 6.86
N LEU A 141 13.03 -6.24 5.82
CA LEU A 141 13.32 -4.89 5.33
C LEU A 141 12.10 -3.97 5.45
N VAL A 142 10.93 -4.45 5.05
CA VAL A 142 9.69 -3.68 4.97
C VAL A 142 8.50 -4.54 5.38
N ASP A 143 7.61 -3.97 6.17
CA ASP A 143 6.28 -4.53 6.45
C ASP A 143 5.31 -4.10 5.35
N MET A 144 4.71 -5.07 4.65
CA MET A 144 3.89 -4.84 3.46
C MET A 144 2.45 -5.26 3.67
N GLN A 145 1.53 -4.34 3.46
CA GLN A 145 0.09 -4.58 3.37
C GLN A 145 -0.36 -4.54 1.91
N ILE A 146 -1.08 -5.57 1.47
CA ILE A 146 -1.49 -5.75 0.07
C ILE A 146 -2.98 -5.47 -0.06
N VAL A 147 -3.32 -4.51 -0.93
CA VAL A 147 -4.69 -4.20 -1.36
C VAL A 147 -4.98 -4.95 -2.65
N ALA A 148 -6.02 -5.79 -2.65
CA ALA A 148 -6.57 -6.35 -3.89
C ALA A 148 -7.28 -5.23 -4.65
N PHE A 149 -6.68 -4.73 -5.73
CA PHE A 149 -7.14 -3.53 -6.43
C PHE A 149 -7.67 -3.86 -7.82
N PRO A 150 -8.95 -3.63 -8.11
CA PRO A 150 -9.55 -3.94 -9.40
C PRO A 150 -9.39 -2.77 -10.38
N GLN A 151 -8.20 -2.57 -10.96
CA GLN A 151 -7.85 -1.41 -11.79
C GLN A 151 -8.84 -1.13 -12.92
N GLU A 152 -9.47 -2.15 -13.49
CA GLU A 152 -10.45 -2.01 -14.59
C GLU A 152 -11.90 -2.19 -14.13
N GLY A 153 -12.15 -1.98 -12.83
CA GLY A 153 -13.48 -2.14 -12.22
C GLY A 153 -13.76 -3.57 -11.76
N ILE A 154 -14.80 -3.72 -10.96
CA ILE A 154 -15.31 -5.02 -10.47
C ILE A 154 -16.42 -5.52 -11.38
N GLU A 155 -17.38 -4.63 -11.70
CA GLU A 155 -18.54 -4.97 -12.52
C GLU A 155 -18.23 -4.86 -14.03
N SER A 156 -17.33 -3.95 -14.38
CA SER A 156 -16.90 -3.72 -15.78
C SER A 156 -15.92 -4.79 -16.25
N TYR A 157 -15.17 -5.41 -15.35
CA TYR A 157 -14.20 -6.45 -15.69
C TYR A 157 -14.83 -7.85 -15.63
N ARG A 158 -14.52 -8.68 -16.61
CA ARG A 158 -15.02 -10.07 -16.66
C ARG A 158 -14.54 -10.86 -15.42
N ASN A 159 -15.49 -11.43 -14.68
CA ASN A 159 -15.24 -12.17 -13.45
C ASN A 159 -14.54 -11.31 -12.36
N GLY A 160 -14.78 -9.99 -12.35
CA GLY A 160 -14.13 -9.11 -11.38
C GLY A 160 -14.45 -9.46 -9.94
N ARG A 161 -15.69 -9.84 -9.64
CA ARG A 161 -16.09 -10.27 -8.29
C ARG A 161 -15.35 -11.54 -7.84
N GLU A 162 -15.28 -12.53 -8.70
CA GLU A 162 -14.59 -13.81 -8.42
C GLU A 162 -13.08 -13.59 -8.24
N LEU A 163 -12.48 -12.69 -9.02
CA LEU A 163 -11.06 -12.33 -8.87
C LEU A 163 -10.78 -11.61 -7.56
N MET A 164 -11.65 -10.71 -7.14
CA MET A 164 -11.55 -10.05 -5.83
C MET A 164 -11.65 -11.05 -4.67
N GLU A 165 -12.64 -11.95 -4.71
CA GLU A 165 -12.79 -13.01 -3.70
C GLU A 165 -11.58 -13.94 -3.66
N GLU A 166 -11.06 -14.32 -4.82
CA GLU A 166 -9.86 -15.15 -4.92
C GLU A 166 -8.62 -14.43 -4.38
N ALA A 167 -8.44 -13.14 -4.69
CA ALA A 167 -7.32 -12.35 -4.20
C ALA A 167 -7.29 -12.28 -2.66
N ILE A 168 -8.43 -12.07 -2.03
CA ILE A 168 -8.54 -12.08 -0.55
C ILE A 168 -8.26 -13.49 -0.01
N ARG A 169 -8.81 -14.54 -0.65
CA ARG A 169 -8.55 -15.93 -0.25
C ARG A 169 -7.06 -16.31 -0.35
N MET A 170 -6.34 -15.75 -1.30
CA MET A 170 -4.90 -15.94 -1.47
C MET A 170 -4.06 -15.21 -0.42
N GLY A 171 -4.63 -14.23 0.28
CA GLY A 171 -3.96 -13.53 1.38
C GLY A 171 -3.66 -12.06 1.14
N ALA A 172 -4.39 -11.40 0.24
CA ALA A 172 -4.45 -9.93 0.26
C ALA A 172 -5.13 -9.45 1.55
N ASP A 173 -4.66 -8.33 2.09
CA ASP A 173 -5.02 -7.84 3.43
C ASP A 173 -6.20 -6.87 3.41
N VAL A 174 -6.41 -6.21 2.26
CA VAL A 174 -7.34 -5.09 2.11
C VAL A 174 -8.15 -5.28 0.83
N VAL A 175 -9.44 -5.00 0.89
CA VAL A 175 -10.34 -4.97 -0.27
C VAL A 175 -10.27 -3.58 -0.91
N GLY A 176 -9.85 -3.52 -2.16
CA GLY A 176 -9.77 -2.29 -2.95
C GLY A 176 -11.01 -2.04 -3.81
N GLY A 177 -11.03 -0.88 -4.46
CA GLY A 177 -12.08 -0.49 -5.40
C GLY A 177 -11.75 0.76 -6.19
N ILE A 178 -12.42 0.92 -7.33
CA ILE A 178 -12.33 2.09 -8.22
C ILE A 178 -13.71 2.36 -8.88
N PRO A 179 -14.74 2.74 -8.10
CA PRO A 179 -16.12 2.79 -8.58
C PRO A 179 -16.37 3.79 -9.71
N HIS A 180 -15.55 4.82 -9.83
CA HIS A 180 -15.67 5.81 -10.91
C HIS A 180 -15.15 5.30 -12.26
N PHE A 181 -14.48 4.15 -12.30
CA PHE A 181 -14.04 3.50 -13.53
C PHE A 181 -15.08 2.51 -14.09
N GLU A 182 -16.13 2.19 -13.35
CA GLU A 182 -17.22 1.36 -13.86
C GLU A 182 -18.00 2.06 -14.99
N TYR A 183 -18.58 1.29 -15.92
CA TYR A 183 -19.26 1.87 -17.10
C TYR A 183 -20.47 2.73 -16.77
N THR A 184 -21.13 2.46 -15.66
CA THR A 184 -22.32 3.21 -15.24
C THR A 184 -22.28 3.52 -13.74
N ARG A 185 -23.01 4.57 -13.33
CA ARG A 185 -23.15 4.89 -11.91
C ARG A 185 -23.73 3.73 -11.11
N ASP A 186 -24.69 3.01 -11.64
CA ASP A 186 -25.31 1.87 -10.94
C ASP A 186 -24.31 0.73 -10.72
N GLN A 187 -23.43 0.49 -11.69
CA GLN A 187 -22.33 -0.45 -11.53
C GLN A 187 -21.34 0.02 -10.46
N GLY A 188 -20.97 1.30 -10.46
CA GLY A 188 -20.11 1.87 -9.42
C GLY A 188 -20.70 1.75 -8.01
N VAL A 189 -22.00 1.99 -7.85
CA VAL A 189 -22.70 1.76 -6.58
C VAL A 189 -22.72 0.27 -6.23
N SER A 190 -22.96 -0.62 -7.22
CA SER A 190 -22.92 -2.07 -7.02
C SER A 190 -21.56 -2.55 -6.59
N SER A 191 -20.48 -2.04 -7.21
CA SER A 191 -19.11 -2.40 -6.86
C SER A 191 -18.76 -1.97 -5.44
N VAL A 192 -19.15 -0.75 -4.99
CA VAL A 192 -18.99 -0.31 -3.59
C VAL A 192 -19.69 -1.25 -2.61
N LYS A 193 -20.93 -1.63 -2.89
CA LYS A 193 -21.68 -2.56 -2.02
C LYS A 193 -21.00 -3.93 -1.96
N PHE A 194 -20.58 -4.46 -3.11
CA PHE A 194 -19.89 -5.74 -3.17
C PHE A 194 -18.58 -5.73 -2.37
N LEU A 195 -17.73 -4.72 -2.54
CA LEU A 195 -16.47 -4.65 -1.80
C LEU A 195 -16.68 -4.53 -0.28
N MET A 196 -17.71 -3.79 0.15
CA MET A 196 -18.07 -3.68 1.56
C MET A 196 -18.61 -5.00 2.13
N ASP A 197 -19.44 -5.73 1.37
CA ASP A 197 -19.91 -7.09 1.72
C ASP A 197 -18.73 -8.06 1.84
N LEU A 198 -17.77 -8.01 0.91
CA LEU A 198 -16.59 -8.85 0.95
C LEU A 198 -15.73 -8.56 2.18
N ALA A 199 -15.46 -7.28 2.46
CA ALA A 199 -14.67 -6.86 3.61
C ALA A 199 -15.34 -7.21 4.95
N GLU A 200 -16.67 -7.08 5.05
CA GLU A 200 -17.43 -7.45 6.25
C GLU A 200 -17.35 -8.97 6.51
N ARG A 201 -17.58 -9.80 5.48
CA ARG A 201 -17.51 -11.27 5.58
C ARG A 201 -16.12 -11.78 5.94
N THR A 202 -15.07 -11.14 5.45
CA THR A 202 -13.68 -11.60 5.60
C THR A 202 -12.93 -10.96 6.76
N GLY A 203 -13.48 -9.89 7.34
CA GLY A 203 -12.79 -9.11 8.38
C GLY A 203 -11.69 -8.19 7.84
N CYS A 204 -11.53 -8.04 6.52
CA CYS A 204 -10.52 -7.20 5.89
C CYS A 204 -10.79 -5.71 6.07
N LEU A 205 -9.74 -4.91 5.93
CA LEU A 205 -9.85 -3.46 5.73
C LEU A 205 -10.35 -3.15 4.31
N VAL A 206 -10.72 -1.90 4.09
CA VAL A 206 -11.17 -1.36 2.79
C VAL A 206 -10.34 -0.15 2.43
N ASP A 207 -9.91 -0.07 1.16
CA ASP A 207 -9.21 1.11 0.62
C ASP A 207 -9.63 1.35 -0.84
N VAL A 208 -10.37 2.44 -1.08
CA VAL A 208 -11.06 2.69 -2.34
C VAL A 208 -10.58 3.99 -2.98
N HIS A 209 -10.15 3.93 -4.24
CA HIS A 209 -9.94 5.11 -5.06
C HIS A 209 -11.30 5.72 -5.38
N CYS A 210 -11.66 6.81 -4.68
CA CYS A 210 -12.93 7.47 -4.84
C CYS A 210 -12.78 8.80 -5.59
N ASP A 211 -13.53 8.89 -6.70
CA ASP A 211 -13.72 10.16 -7.41
C ASP A 211 -12.42 10.80 -7.95
N GLU A 212 -11.43 9.97 -8.30
CA GLU A 212 -10.19 10.38 -8.95
C GLU A 212 -10.46 10.72 -10.43
N THR A 213 -11.26 11.74 -10.64
CA THR A 213 -11.72 12.20 -11.98
C THR A 213 -12.13 13.66 -11.93
N ASP A 214 -12.06 14.35 -13.08
CA ASP A 214 -12.52 15.72 -13.25
C ASP A 214 -14.05 15.86 -13.34
N ASP A 215 -14.82 14.75 -13.26
CA ASP A 215 -16.28 14.79 -13.29
C ASP A 215 -16.85 15.17 -11.92
N PRO A 216 -17.45 16.37 -11.76
CA PRO A 216 -18.05 16.79 -10.50
C PRO A 216 -19.29 15.97 -10.09
N HIS A 217 -19.79 15.11 -10.97
CA HIS A 217 -20.90 14.19 -10.69
C HIS A 217 -20.43 12.82 -10.21
N SER A 218 -19.14 12.53 -10.27
CA SER A 218 -18.56 11.38 -9.56
C SER A 218 -18.72 11.62 -8.06
N ARG A 219 -19.48 10.83 -7.36
CA ARG A 219 -19.83 11.03 -5.94
C ARG A 219 -19.90 9.67 -5.25
N PHE A 220 -18.91 8.82 -5.49
CA PHE A 220 -18.84 7.49 -4.90
C PHE A 220 -18.30 7.51 -3.47
N LEU A 221 -17.54 8.55 -3.11
CA LEU A 221 -17.16 8.78 -1.71
C LEU A 221 -18.38 8.86 -0.79
N GLU A 222 -19.47 9.48 -1.26
CA GLU A 222 -20.72 9.55 -0.47
C GLU A 222 -21.35 8.17 -0.28
N VAL A 223 -21.33 7.34 -1.34
CA VAL A 223 -21.82 5.95 -1.27
C VAL A 223 -20.97 5.14 -0.30
N LEU A 224 -19.65 5.22 -0.42
CA LEU A 224 -18.72 4.52 0.46
C LEU A 224 -18.91 4.96 1.93
N ALA A 225 -19.03 6.25 2.18
CA ALA A 225 -19.25 6.79 3.53
C ALA A 225 -20.57 6.31 4.15
N GLU A 226 -21.64 6.23 3.35
CA GLU A 226 -22.93 5.71 3.81
C GLU A 226 -22.88 4.21 4.11
N GLU A 227 -22.26 3.42 3.25
CA GLU A 227 -22.07 1.98 3.47
C GLU A 227 -21.20 1.74 4.71
N ALA A 228 -20.11 2.49 4.89
CA ALA A 228 -19.25 2.38 6.07
C ALA A 228 -19.99 2.74 7.36
N ARG A 229 -20.81 3.81 7.33
CA ARG A 229 -21.60 4.27 8.48
C ARG A 229 -22.69 3.27 8.84
N SER A 230 -23.45 2.79 7.85
CA SER A 230 -24.60 1.89 8.08
C SER A 230 -24.19 0.51 8.62
N ARG A 231 -22.95 0.09 8.34
CA ARG A 231 -22.36 -1.20 8.76
C ARG A 231 -21.45 -1.07 10.01
N ASP A 232 -21.32 0.13 10.59
CA ASP A 232 -20.38 0.42 11.69
C ASP A 232 -18.91 0.04 11.35
N MET A 233 -18.52 0.25 10.09
CA MET A 233 -17.18 -0.09 9.57
C MET A 233 -16.26 1.12 9.39
N GLY A 234 -16.63 2.31 9.88
CA GLY A 234 -15.87 3.54 9.64
C GLY A 234 -14.40 3.51 10.03
N SER A 235 -14.03 2.74 11.06
CA SER A 235 -12.62 2.56 11.48
C SER A 235 -11.81 1.63 10.56
N ARG A 236 -12.46 0.97 9.60
CA ARG A 236 -11.86 -0.03 8.69
C ARG A 236 -11.83 0.42 7.23
N VAL A 237 -12.37 1.59 6.93
CA VAL A 237 -12.54 2.09 5.56
C VAL A 237 -11.68 3.33 5.33
N THR A 238 -10.91 3.30 4.25
CA THR A 238 -10.12 4.40 3.72
C THR A 238 -10.65 4.74 2.31
N ALA A 239 -10.67 6.03 1.98
CA ALA A 239 -10.82 6.52 0.62
C ALA A 239 -9.54 7.25 0.22
N SER A 240 -9.01 6.97 -0.95
CA SER A 240 -7.76 7.50 -1.49
C SER A 240 -7.97 8.12 -2.86
#